data_f28dd95b44ab4f6411df9ab4bdcc8f11
#
_entry.id   f28dd95b44ab4f6411df9ab4bdcc8f11
#
_cell.length_a   1.000
_cell.length_b   1.000
_cell.length_c   1.000
_cell.angle_alpha   90.00
_cell.angle_beta   90.00
_cell.angle_gamma   90.00
#
_symmetry.space_group_name_H-M   'P 1'
#
loop_
_entity.id
_entity.type
_entity.pdbx_description
1 polymer ?
#
loop_
_entity_poly.entity_id
_entity_poly.type
_entity_poly.pdbx_seq_one_letter_code
_entity_poly.pdbx_strand_id
1 'polypeptide(L)'
;MNAREEVLARIAAAHRAAPPANLSYEDISRDYQTTSDSETGELTELLIDRLVDYRALVRQCSVDDLGATIAAALAERGASTVALPAGLDSSWTANLSADVLTDGPSIDDQLSVAALDGVDGVITGCTVAIAETGTLILDGSAGQGRRVITLIPDYHLCVVFRDQIVADVPQALARLVATRPLTLISGPSATSDIELNRVEGVHGPRTLEVVIVNRSA
;
A
#
# COMPACT_ATOMS: atom_id res chain seq x y z
N MET A 1 27.19 27.79 25.21
CA MET A 1 26.83 26.50 24.60
C MET A 1 25.48 26.71 23.91
N ASN A 2 25.39 26.45 22.63
CA ASN A 2 24.11 26.59 21.94
C ASN A 2 23.27 25.32 22.15
N ALA A 3 21.95 25.37 21.84
CA ALA A 3 21.02 24.26 22.06
C ALA A 3 21.47 22.95 21.37
N ARG A 4 22.10 23.05 20.20
CA ARG A 4 22.62 21.90 19.48
C ARG A 4 23.78 21.23 20.25
N GLU A 5 24.73 22.03 20.77
CA GLU A 5 25.86 21.52 21.55
C GLU A 5 25.38 20.84 22.84
N GLU A 6 24.38 21.43 23.50
CA GLU A 6 23.78 20.85 24.70
C GLU A 6 23.10 19.51 24.41
N VAL A 7 22.29 19.39 23.34
CA VAL A 7 21.64 18.13 22.95
C VAL A 7 22.68 17.06 22.63
N LEU A 8 23.69 17.39 21.85
CA LEU A 8 24.76 16.44 21.50
C LEU A 8 25.57 16.00 22.72
N ALA A 9 25.82 16.92 23.66
CA ALA A 9 26.51 16.58 24.92
C ALA A 9 25.67 15.61 25.79
N ARG A 10 24.36 15.81 25.87
CA ARG A 10 23.44 14.87 26.58
C ARG A 10 23.42 13.50 25.93
N ILE A 11 23.34 13.42 24.59
CA ILE A 11 23.40 12.14 23.86
C ILE A 11 24.74 11.45 24.13
N ALA A 12 25.87 12.15 24.02
CA ALA A 12 27.17 11.58 24.29
C ALA A 12 27.33 11.12 25.75
N ALA A 13 26.75 11.82 26.72
CA ALA A 13 26.74 11.42 28.13
C ALA A 13 25.91 10.13 28.32
N ALA A 14 24.73 10.04 27.71
CA ALA A 14 23.90 8.84 27.76
C ALA A 14 24.61 7.61 27.17
N HIS A 15 25.28 7.74 26.05
CA HIS A 15 26.06 6.65 25.42
C HIS A 15 27.25 6.20 26.30
N ARG A 16 27.87 7.11 27.05
CA ARG A 16 28.94 6.74 28.00
C ARG A 16 28.40 6.03 29.22
N ALA A 17 27.23 6.42 29.70
CA ALA A 17 26.60 5.81 30.88
C ALA A 17 26.03 4.40 30.59
N ALA A 18 25.58 4.17 29.39
CA ALA A 18 25.08 2.88 28.90
C ALA A 18 25.71 2.58 27.54
N PRO A 19 26.99 2.13 27.51
CA PRO A 19 27.61 1.76 26.25
C PRO A 19 26.78 0.67 25.57
N PRO A 20 26.60 0.74 24.24
CA PRO A 20 25.86 -0.28 23.51
C PRO A 20 26.52 -1.64 23.80
N ALA A 21 25.72 -2.64 24.09
CA ALA A 21 26.19 -4.00 24.15
C ALA A 21 26.90 -4.31 22.81
N ASN A 22 28.09 -4.90 22.87
CA ASN A 22 28.83 -5.36 21.69
C ASN A 22 28.11 -6.59 21.10
N LEU A 23 26.85 -6.42 20.69
CA LEU A 23 26.10 -7.44 19.97
C LEU A 23 26.47 -7.30 18.49
N SER A 24 27.02 -8.36 17.93
CA SER A 24 27.13 -8.50 16.48
C SER A 24 25.72 -8.60 15.88
N TYR A 25 25.55 -8.19 14.62
CA TYR A 25 24.29 -8.37 13.91
C TYR A 25 23.86 -9.85 13.87
N GLU A 26 24.84 -10.76 13.87
CA GLU A 26 24.63 -12.20 13.90
C GLU A 26 24.09 -12.72 15.25
N ASP A 27 24.35 -11.99 16.35
CA ASP A 27 23.90 -12.37 17.71
C ASP A 27 22.43 -12.02 17.95
N ILE A 28 21.78 -11.28 17.03
CA ILE A 28 20.37 -10.93 17.14
C ILE A 28 19.54 -12.21 16.91
N SER A 29 18.79 -12.64 17.93
CA SER A 29 17.87 -13.78 17.78
C SER A 29 16.83 -13.49 16.70
N ARG A 30 16.61 -14.49 15.86
CA ARG A 30 15.59 -14.49 14.81
C ARG A 30 14.59 -15.64 15.00
N ASP A 31 14.37 -16.00 16.26
CA ASP A 31 13.43 -17.06 16.68
C ASP A 31 11.99 -16.56 16.59
N TYR A 32 11.59 -16.11 15.40
CA TYR A 32 10.21 -15.74 15.08
C TYR A 32 9.67 -16.66 14.00
N GLN A 33 8.36 -16.80 13.96
CA GLN A 33 7.69 -17.62 12.96
C GLN A 33 7.94 -17.04 11.57
N THR A 34 8.47 -17.85 10.65
CA THR A 34 8.81 -17.44 9.27
C THR A 34 7.92 -18.10 8.22
N THR A 35 7.14 -19.10 8.61
CA THR A 35 6.27 -19.88 7.71
C THR A 35 4.89 -20.09 8.32
N SER A 36 3.88 -20.15 7.46
CA SER A 36 2.52 -20.55 7.81
C SER A 36 2.11 -21.68 6.88
N ASP A 37 1.40 -22.67 7.40
CA ASP A 37 0.91 -23.84 6.64
C ASP A 37 -0.47 -23.58 6.01
N SER A 38 -0.97 -22.33 6.03
CA SER A 38 -2.29 -21.98 5.49
C SER A 38 -2.34 -22.11 3.97
N GLU A 39 -3.41 -22.67 3.45
CA GLU A 39 -3.65 -22.77 2.01
C GLU A 39 -4.00 -21.40 1.40
N THR A 40 -3.65 -21.20 0.12
CA THR A 40 -3.89 -19.93 -0.59
C THR A 40 -5.36 -19.49 -0.60
N GLY A 41 -6.30 -20.45 -0.62
CA GLY A 41 -7.73 -20.17 -0.56
C GLY A 41 -8.13 -19.53 0.77
N GLU A 42 -7.69 -20.12 1.87
CA GLU A 42 -7.93 -19.63 3.23
C GLU A 42 -7.31 -18.23 3.45
N LEU A 43 -6.12 -18.00 2.91
CA LEU A 43 -5.46 -16.69 2.98
C LEU A 43 -6.23 -15.60 2.23
N THR A 44 -6.85 -15.96 1.10
CA THR A 44 -7.68 -15.00 0.35
C THR A 44 -8.92 -14.60 1.14
N GLU A 45 -9.61 -15.56 1.73
CA GLU A 45 -10.79 -15.31 2.56
C GLU A 45 -10.44 -14.48 3.81
N LEU A 46 -9.32 -14.80 4.46
CA LEU A 46 -8.82 -14.05 5.61
C LEU A 46 -8.47 -12.60 5.22
N LEU A 47 -7.80 -12.39 4.08
CA LEU A 47 -7.50 -11.04 3.59
C LEU A 47 -8.79 -10.24 3.36
N ILE A 48 -9.80 -10.85 2.73
CA ILE A 48 -11.10 -10.21 2.49
C ILE A 48 -11.76 -9.80 3.82
N ASP A 49 -11.81 -10.71 4.78
CA ASP A 49 -12.37 -10.46 6.11
C ASP A 49 -11.71 -9.24 6.77
N ARG A 50 -10.38 -9.21 6.79
CA ARG A 50 -9.61 -8.09 7.37
C ARG A 50 -9.79 -6.76 6.63
N LEU A 51 -9.84 -6.80 5.29
CA LEU A 51 -10.09 -5.60 4.49
C LEU A 51 -11.48 -5.01 4.75
N VAL A 52 -12.50 -5.88 4.85
CA VAL A 52 -13.88 -5.47 5.16
C VAL A 52 -13.98 -4.91 6.58
N ASP A 53 -13.34 -5.52 7.58
CA ASP A 53 -13.26 -5.01 8.94
C ASP A 53 -12.66 -3.58 8.99
N TYR A 54 -11.68 -3.30 8.13
CA TYR A 54 -11.11 -1.97 7.96
C TYR A 54 -11.95 -1.05 7.06
N ARG A 55 -13.14 -1.49 6.60
CA ARG A 55 -14.06 -0.75 5.72
C ARG A 55 -13.52 -0.51 4.31
N ALA A 56 -12.59 -1.32 3.84
CA ALA A 56 -12.26 -1.35 2.43
C ALA A 56 -13.38 -2.04 1.64
N LEU A 57 -13.58 -1.60 0.41
CA LEU A 57 -14.45 -2.29 -0.55
C LEU A 57 -13.63 -3.42 -1.20
N VAL A 58 -14.24 -4.59 -1.40
CA VAL A 58 -13.53 -5.72 -1.98
C VAL A 58 -14.33 -6.32 -3.14
N ARG A 59 -13.64 -6.53 -4.26
CA ARG A 59 -14.16 -7.28 -5.42
C ARG A 59 -13.24 -8.47 -5.71
N GLN A 60 -13.81 -9.47 -6.35
CA GLN A 60 -13.06 -10.61 -6.88
C GLN A 60 -13.38 -10.78 -8.35
N CYS A 61 -12.37 -11.09 -9.16
CA CYS A 61 -12.55 -11.38 -10.58
C CYS A 61 -11.51 -12.36 -11.11
N SER A 62 -11.71 -12.83 -12.33
CA SER A 62 -10.68 -13.51 -13.12
C SER A 62 -9.73 -12.46 -13.74
N VAL A 63 -8.59 -12.93 -14.29
CA VAL A 63 -7.67 -12.08 -15.06
C VAL A 63 -8.38 -11.44 -16.26
N ASP A 64 -9.21 -12.24 -16.95
CA ASP A 64 -9.90 -11.79 -18.16
C ASP A 64 -10.96 -10.71 -17.87
N ASP A 65 -11.56 -10.73 -16.69
CA ASP A 65 -12.59 -9.78 -16.25
C ASP A 65 -12.03 -8.54 -15.56
N LEU A 66 -10.70 -8.47 -15.31
CA LEU A 66 -10.10 -7.42 -14.51
C LEU A 66 -10.41 -6.01 -15.05
N GLY A 67 -10.19 -5.77 -16.35
CA GLY A 67 -10.44 -4.48 -16.96
C GLY A 67 -11.92 -4.05 -16.87
N ALA A 68 -12.86 -5.01 -17.05
CA ALA A 68 -14.28 -4.75 -16.89
C ALA A 68 -14.66 -4.46 -15.42
N THR A 69 -14.06 -5.18 -14.49
CA THR A 69 -14.27 -4.98 -13.03
C THR A 69 -13.79 -3.59 -12.59
N ILE A 70 -12.60 -3.16 -13.05
CA ILE A 70 -12.09 -1.81 -12.76
C ILE A 70 -13.02 -0.74 -13.36
N ALA A 71 -13.43 -0.91 -14.63
CA ALA A 71 -14.33 0.04 -15.29
C ALA A 71 -15.67 0.17 -14.54
N ALA A 72 -16.24 -0.96 -14.08
CA ALA A 72 -17.47 -0.96 -13.29
C ALA A 72 -17.30 -0.25 -11.95
N ALA A 73 -16.17 -0.50 -11.22
CA ALA A 73 -15.87 0.14 -9.95
C ALA A 73 -15.80 1.68 -10.08
N LEU A 74 -15.12 2.17 -11.12
CA LEU A 74 -15.03 3.61 -11.40
C LEU A 74 -16.38 4.21 -11.80
N ALA A 75 -17.16 3.51 -12.63
CA ALA A 75 -18.47 3.98 -13.07
C ALA A 75 -19.46 4.09 -11.89
N GLU A 76 -19.48 3.11 -10.99
CA GLU A 76 -20.31 3.14 -9.77
C GLU A 76 -19.98 4.34 -8.87
N ARG A 77 -18.74 4.81 -8.89
CA ARG A 77 -18.32 6.01 -8.16
C ARG A 77 -18.53 7.30 -8.91
N GLY A 78 -18.88 7.23 -10.19
CA GLY A 78 -18.96 8.39 -11.07
C GLY A 78 -17.60 9.04 -11.34
N ALA A 79 -16.51 8.27 -11.24
CA ALA A 79 -15.16 8.76 -11.49
C ALA A 79 -14.99 9.10 -12.97
N SER A 80 -14.63 10.34 -13.26
CA SER A 80 -14.41 10.88 -14.60
C SER A 80 -12.93 11.03 -14.95
N THR A 81 -12.07 11.10 -13.95
CA THR A 81 -10.61 11.29 -14.12
C THR A 81 -9.86 10.45 -13.13
N VAL A 82 -8.87 9.69 -13.59
CA VAL A 82 -8.05 8.82 -12.74
C VAL A 82 -6.56 8.99 -12.99
N ALA A 83 -5.77 8.94 -11.93
CA ALA A 83 -4.31 8.88 -12.02
C ALA A 83 -3.84 7.43 -12.13
N LEU A 84 -2.86 7.18 -12.99
CA LEU A 84 -2.19 5.89 -13.14
C LEU A 84 -0.68 6.05 -12.95
N PRO A 85 -0.03 5.14 -12.24
CA PRO A 85 1.42 5.06 -12.24
C PRO A 85 1.95 4.57 -13.58
N ALA A 86 3.12 5.04 -13.98
CA ALA A 86 3.82 4.49 -15.12
C ALA A 86 4.06 2.98 -14.96
N GLY A 87 3.92 2.25 -16.06
CA GLY A 87 4.14 0.80 -16.07
C GLY A 87 2.97 -0.05 -15.54
N LEU A 88 1.80 0.55 -15.32
CA LEU A 88 0.57 -0.20 -15.13
C LEU A 88 0.22 -0.93 -16.44
N ASP A 89 -0.26 -2.17 -16.34
CA ASP A 89 -0.68 -2.94 -17.52
C ASP A 89 -1.86 -2.26 -18.22
N SER A 90 -1.70 -1.94 -19.49
CA SER A 90 -2.70 -1.22 -20.28
C SER A 90 -4.01 -1.99 -20.46
N SER A 91 -4.00 -3.31 -20.32
CA SER A 91 -5.21 -4.13 -20.37
C SER A 91 -6.19 -3.81 -19.22
N TRP A 92 -5.69 -3.34 -18.07
CA TRP A 92 -6.54 -2.96 -16.93
C TRP A 92 -7.37 -1.72 -17.20
N THR A 93 -6.92 -0.89 -18.11
CA THR A 93 -7.51 0.42 -18.37
C THR A 93 -8.14 0.54 -19.76
N ALA A 94 -8.10 -0.52 -20.56
CA ALA A 94 -8.61 -0.52 -21.95
C ALA A 94 -10.12 -0.21 -22.06
N ASN A 95 -10.89 -0.49 -21.01
CA ASN A 95 -12.35 -0.32 -21.00
C ASN A 95 -12.81 0.92 -20.19
N LEU A 96 -11.88 1.79 -19.76
CA LEU A 96 -12.24 2.96 -18.98
C LEU A 96 -12.91 4.02 -19.83
N SER A 97 -14.00 4.61 -19.29
CA SER A 97 -14.62 5.82 -19.84
C SER A 97 -14.02 7.09 -19.20
N ALA A 98 -13.27 6.95 -18.09
CA ALA A 98 -12.62 8.04 -17.39
C ALA A 98 -11.37 8.52 -18.14
N ASP A 99 -11.09 9.82 -18.06
CA ASP A 99 -9.84 10.39 -18.52
C ASP A 99 -8.68 9.92 -17.66
N VAL A 100 -7.59 9.53 -18.31
CA VAL A 100 -6.41 8.97 -17.65
C VAL A 100 -5.27 9.96 -17.62
N LEU A 101 -4.76 10.27 -16.43
CA LEU A 101 -3.54 11.02 -16.20
C LEU A 101 -2.44 10.08 -15.74
N THR A 102 -1.34 9.98 -16.49
CA THR A 102 -0.21 9.12 -16.13
C THR A 102 0.82 9.87 -15.32
N ASP A 103 1.16 9.35 -14.13
CA ASP A 103 2.27 9.82 -13.32
C ASP A 103 3.56 9.15 -13.80
N GLY A 104 4.41 9.91 -14.47
CA GLY A 104 5.63 9.41 -15.09
C GLY A 104 6.77 9.16 -14.11
N PRO A 105 7.81 8.42 -14.53
CA PRO A 105 8.95 8.08 -13.68
C PRO A 105 9.94 9.25 -13.52
N SER A 106 10.03 10.15 -14.49
CA SER A 106 10.92 11.31 -14.43
C SER A 106 10.22 12.49 -13.76
N ILE A 107 11.00 13.39 -13.16
CA ILE A 107 10.47 14.55 -12.45
C ILE A 107 9.62 15.48 -13.35
N ASP A 108 9.97 15.52 -14.62
CA ASP A 108 9.30 16.37 -15.61
C ASP A 108 7.94 15.77 -16.07
N ASP A 109 7.78 14.44 -15.92
CA ASP A 109 6.58 13.71 -16.29
C ASP A 109 5.66 13.43 -15.09
N GLN A 110 6.06 13.87 -13.89
CA GLN A 110 5.28 13.65 -12.67
C GLN A 110 4.11 14.62 -12.58
N LEU A 111 2.96 14.09 -12.18
CA LEU A 111 1.79 14.91 -11.87
C LEU A 111 2.08 15.81 -10.66
N SER A 112 1.69 17.07 -10.77
CA SER A 112 1.76 17.99 -9.63
C SER A 112 0.76 17.59 -8.53
N VAL A 113 0.97 18.06 -7.30
CA VAL A 113 0.00 17.88 -6.20
C VAL A 113 -1.37 18.40 -6.58
N ALA A 114 -1.44 19.56 -7.25
CA ALA A 114 -2.71 20.14 -7.68
C ALA A 114 -3.41 19.28 -8.77
N ALA A 115 -2.65 18.65 -9.67
CA ALA A 115 -3.21 17.71 -10.64
C ALA A 115 -3.75 16.45 -9.96
N LEU A 116 -3.02 15.92 -8.95
CA LEU A 116 -3.44 14.76 -8.18
C LEU A 116 -4.65 15.03 -7.27
N ASP A 117 -4.78 16.24 -6.76
CA ASP A 117 -5.94 16.69 -5.97
C ASP A 117 -7.20 16.86 -6.84
N GLY A 118 -7.00 17.08 -8.14
CA GLY A 118 -8.09 17.23 -9.10
C GLY A 118 -8.61 15.93 -9.73
N VAL A 119 -7.99 14.77 -9.44
CA VAL A 119 -8.48 13.49 -9.97
C VAL A 119 -9.43 12.80 -8.99
N ASP A 120 -10.39 12.03 -9.53
CA ASP A 120 -11.37 11.30 -8.72
C ASP A 120 -10.77 10.08 -8.00
N GLY A 121 -9.63 9.56 -8.50
CA GLY A 121 -8.99 8.41 -7.89
C GLY A 121 -7.67 7.99 -8.53
N VAL A 122 -7.07 6.96 -7.97
CA VAL A 122 -5.84 6.32 -8.46
C VAL A 122 -6.03 4.81 -8.57
N ILE A 123 -5.42 4.21 -9.58
CA ILE A 123 -5.38 2.74 -9.74
C ILE A 123 -3.92 2.29 -9.62
N THR A 124 -3.66 1.31 -8.76
CA THR A 124 -2.32 0.71 -8.61
C THR A 124 -2.39 -0.80 -8.49
N GLY A 125 -1.25 -1.47 -8.75
CA GLY A 125 -1.00 -2.80 -8.21
C GLY A 125 -0.41 -2.73 -6.80
N CYS A 126 -0.06 -3.90 -6.25
CA CYS A 126 0.74 -4.02 -5.03
C CYS A 126 1.89 -5.02 -5.23
N THR A 127 2.85 -5.05 -4.31
CA THR A 127 3.94 -6.03 -4.31
C THR A 127 3.51 -7.29 -3.56
N VAL A 128 2.93 -7.12 -2.39
CA VAL A 128 2.49 -8.22 -1.53
C VAL A 128 1.33 -7.75 -0.66
N ALA A 129 0.40 -8.67 -0.34
CA ALA A 129 -0.68 -8.44 0.60
C ALA A 129 -0.58 -9.43 1.77
N ILE A 130 -0.79 -8.95 3.00
CA ILE A 130 -0.71 -9.74 4.23
C ILE A 130 -2.12 -10.06 4.69
N ALA A 131 -2.47 -11.35 4.71
CA ALA A 131 -3.80 -11.79 5.06
C ALA A 131 -4.17 -11.50 6.53
N GLU A 132 -3.26 -11.82 7.46
CA GLU A 132 -3.51 -11.67 8.89
C GLU A 132 -3.83 -10.24 9.31
N THR A 133 -3.19 -9.26 8.68
CA THR A 133 -3.31 -7.83 9.04
C THR A 133 -4.14 -7.00 8.06
N GLY A 134 -4.64 -7.58 6.97
CA GLY A 134 -5.36 -6.83 5.94
C GLY A 134 -4.49 -5.73 5.30
N THR A 135 -3.17 -5.95 5.17
CA THR A 135 -2.22 -4.92 4.75
C THR A 135 -1.78 -5.14 3.31
N LEU A 136 -1.85 -4.10 2.50
CA LEU A 136 -1.28 -4.05 1.15
C LEU A 136 0.07 -3.33 1.22
N ILE A 137 1.09 -3.86 0.55
CA ILE A 137 2.43 -3.24 0.52
C ILE A 137 2.77 -2.86 -0.92
N LEU A 138 3.08 -1.58 -1.10
CA LEU A 138 3.59 -1.02 -2.33
C LEU A 138 5.07 -0.65 -2.13
N ASP A 139 5.93 -0.97 -3.10
CA ASP A 139 7.37 -0.72 -3.04
C ASP A 139 7.86 0.28 -4.11
N GLY A 140 6.92 0.99 -4.75
CA GLY A 140 7.21 1.96 -5.78
C GLY A 140 7.69 1.37 -7.11
N SER A 141 7.55 0.06 -7.32
CA SER A 141 7.85 -0.59 -8.60
C SER A 141 6.85 -0.18 -9.69
N ALA A 142 7.08 -0.65 -10.92
CA ALA A 142 6.21 -0.40 -12.06
C ALA A 142 4.74 -0.76 -11.73
N GLY A 143 3.81 0.10 -12.11
CA GLY A 143 2.39 -0.08 -11.81
C GLY A 143 1.96 0.27 -10.38
N GLN A 144 2.88 0.73 -9.52
CA GLN A 144 2.58 1.19 -8.15
C GLN A 144 2.85 2.68 -7.96
N GLY A 145 3.89 3.18 -8.62
CA GLY A 145 4.25 4.59 -8.63
C GLY A 145 4.85 5.11 -7.31
N ARG A 146 5.04 6.41 -7.27
CA ARG A 146 5.55 7.10 -6.08
C ARG A 146 4.47 7.30 -5.03
N ARG A 147 4.85 7.38 -3.75
CA ARG A 147 3.92 7.44 -2.63
C ARG A 147 2.83 8.52 -2.75
N VAL A 148 3.13 9.69 -3.32
CA VAL A 148 2.20 10.81 -3.37
C VAL A 148 0.93 10.49 -4.16
N ILE A 149 0.98 9.62 -5.19
CA ILE A 149 -0.20 9.27 -5.97
C ILE A 149 -1.23 8.44 -5.19
N THR A 150 -0.81 7.76 -4.13
CA THR A 150 -1.69 7.01 -3.24
C THR A 150 -2.04 7.78 -1.96
N LEU A 151 -1.63 9.05 -1.85
CA LEU A 151 -1.91 9.89 -0.69
C LEU A 151 -2.91 11.01 -0.99
N ILE A 152 -2.85 11.61 -2.17
CA ILE A 152 -3.60 12.81 -2.51
C ILE A 152 -5.01 12.48 -3.02
N PRO A 153 -5.20 11.60 -4.03
CA PRO A 153 -6.55 11.26 -4.50
C PRO A 153 -7.39 10.64 -3.39
N ASP A 154 -8.67 10.96 -3.37
CA ASP A 154 -9.60 10.53 -2.31
C ASP A 154 -10.06 9.07 -2.44
N TYR A 155 -9.85 8.47 -3.59
CA TYR A 155 -10.15 7.08 -3.88
C TYR A 155 -8.92 6.34 -4.40
N HIS A 156 -8.62 5.19 -3.80
CA HIS A 156 -7.57 4.29 -4.26
C HIS A 156 -8.16 2.91 -4.59
N LEU A 157 -8.05 2.51 -5.85
CA LEU A 157 -8.32 1.15 -6.30
C LEU A 157 -6.99 0.39 -6.42
N CYS A 158 -6.82 -0.64 -5.61
CA CYS A 158 -5.61 -1.46 -5.58
C CYS A 158 -5.89 -2.86 -6.11
N VAL A 159 -5.14 -3.31 -7.10
CA VAL A 159 -5.25 -4.66 -7.66
C VAL A 159 -4.27 -5.58 -6.97
N VAL A 160 -4.76 -6.72 -6.49
CA VAL A 160 -4.00 -7.76 -5.77
C VAL A 160 -4.19 -9.10 -6.47
N PHE A 161 -3.13 -9.70 -6.96
CA PHE A 161 -3.18 -11.07 -7.46
C PHE A 161 -3.06 -12.07 -6.31
N ARG A 162 -3.75 -13.20 -6.40
CA ARG A 162 -3.75 -14.22 -5.33
C ARG A 162 -2.37 -14.72 -4.94
N ASP A 163 -1.44 -14.81 -5.88
CA ASP A 163 -0.04 -15.21 -5.65
C ASP A 163 0.79 -14.16 -4.88
N GLN A 164 0.29 -12.94 -4.76
CA GLN A 164 0.86 -11.88 -3.94
C GLN A 164 0.41 -11.96 -2.46
N ILE A 165 -0.61 -12.77 -2.14
CA ILE A 165 -1.12 -12.89 -0.78
C ILE A 165 -0.21 -13.83 0.02
N VAL A 166 0.18 -13.37 1.20
CA VAL A 166 0.95 -14.15 2.19
C VAL A 166 0.22 -14.14 3.54
N ALA A 167 0.56 -15.09 4.40
CA ALA A 167 -0.12 -15.21 5.69
C ALA A 167 0.21 -14.05 6.64
N ASP A 168 1.48 -13.75 6.82
CA ASP A 168 2.01 -12.93 7.91
C ASP A 168 3.08 -11.92 7.47
N VAL A 169 3.48 -11.05 8.40
CA VAL A 169 4.48 -10.01 8.18
C VAL A 169 5.86 -10.58 7.83
N PRO A 170 6.41 -11.60 8.50
CA PRO A 170 7.69 -12.20 8.14
C PRO A 170 7.75 -12.68 6.70
N GLN A 171 6.70 -13.37 6.22
CA GLN A 171 6.63 -13.83 4.84
C GLN A 171 6.57 -12.66 3.84
N ALA A 172 5.85 -11.58 4.19
CA ALA A 172 5.82 -10.38 3.35
C ALA A 172 7.20 -9.73 3.26
N LEU A 173 7.86 -9.52 4.39
CA LEU A 173 9.20 -8.92 4.44
C LEU A 173 10.24 -9.73 3.65
N ALA A 174 10.12 -11.05 3.64
CA ALA A 174 11.00 -11.92 2.86
C ALA A 174 10.86 -11.73 1.33
N ARG A 175 9.73 -11.20 0.86
CA ARG A 175 9.48 -10.89 -0.57
C ARG A 175 9.91 -9.49 -0.98
N LEU A 176 10.23 -8.62 -0.02
CA LEU A 176 10.51 -7.20 -0.28
C LEU A 176 11.99 -6.94 -0.45
N VAL A 177 12.30 -5.90 -1.24
CA VAL A 177 13.65 -5.38 -1.37
C VAL A 177 13.87 -4.32 -0.29
N ALA A 178 14.70 -4.60 0.70
CA ALA A 178 14.89 -3.79 1.92
C ALA A 178 15.31 -2.32 1.66
N THR A 179 15.87 -2.01 0.48
CA THR A 179 16.32 -0.66 0.12
C THR A 179 15.27 0.16 -0.62
N ARG A 180 14.13 -0.41 -0.97
CA ARG A 180 13.03 0.30 -1.62
C ARG A 180 12.16 1.04 -0.61
N PRO A 181 11.58 2.20 -1.00
CA PRO A 181 10.59 2.85 -0.16
C PRO A 181 9.32 1.98 -0.08
N LEU A 182 8.82 1.75 1.12
CA LEU A 182 7.63 0.93 1.33
C LEU A 182 6.45 1.81 1.77
N THR A 183 5.28 1.53 1.20
CA THR A 183 4.00 2.06 1.64
C THR A 183 3.13 0.90 2.10
N LEU A 184 2.78 0.89 3.38
CA LEU A 184 1.89 -0.10 3.97
C LEU A 184 0.51 0.53 4.13
N ILE A 185 -0.52 -0.14 3.59
CA ILE A 185 -1.90 0.33 3.56
C ILE A 185 -2.78 -0.72 4.23
N SER A 186 -3.33 -0.38 5.40
CA SER A 186 -4.23 -1.24 6.16
C SER A 186 -5.59 -0.55 6.27
N GLY A 187 -6.38 -0.66 5.21
CA GLY A 187 -7.67 0.02 5.07
C GLY A 187 -7.59 1.47 4.59
N PRO A 188 -8.73 2.16 4.40
CA PRO A 188 -8.80 3.55 4.03
C PRO A 188 -8.23 4.45 5.13
N SER A 189 -7.78 5.65 4.73
CA SER A 189 -7.19 6.62 5.66
C SER A 189 -8.14 7.00 6.79
N ALA A 190 -7.70 6.79 8.02
CA ALA A 190 -8.43 7.21 9.19
C ALA A 190 -7.47 7.45 10.35
N THR A 191 -7.79 8.41 11.22
CA THR A 191 -7.11 8.60 12.51
C THR A 191 -8.12 8.51 13.65
N SER A 192 -7.74 7.89 14.75
CA SER A 192 -8.54 7.75 15.96
C SER A 192 -7.76 8.16 17.23
N ASP A 193 -6.54 8.64 17.07
CA ASP A 193 -5.57 8.75 18.16
C ASP A 193 -5.90 9.86 19.17
N ILE A 194 -6.75 10.82 18.82
CA ILE A 194 -6.98 12.00 19.66
C ILE A 194 -8.37 12.00 20.33
N GLU A 195 -9.41 11.51 19.65
CA GLU A 195 -10.79 11.66 20.13
C GLU A 195 -11.56 10.34 20.29
N LEU A 196 -10.91 9.17 20.12
CA LEU A 196 -11.54 7.84 20.05
C LEU A 196 -12.62 7.73 18.95
N ASN A 197 -12.78 8.74 18.12
CA ASN A 197 -13.62 8.78 16.95
C ASN A 197 -12.76 8.70 15.70
N ARG A 198 -13.12 7.78 14.79
CA ARG A 198 -12.43 7.63 13.52
C ARG A 198 -12.75 8.82 12.61
N VAL A 199 -11.75 9.66 12.33
CA VAL A 199 -11.83 10.74 11.34
C VAL A 199 -11.17 10.26 10.06
N GLU A 200 -11.91 10.26 8.97
CA GLU A 200 -11.46 9.76 7.67
C GLU A 200 -10.75 10.87 6.86
N GLY A 201 -9.79 10.49 5.99
CA GLY A 201 -9.20 11.40 5.02
C GLY A 201 -8.07 12.31 5.53
N VAL A 202 -7.44 12.03 6.68
CA VAL A 202 -6.37 12.87 7.21
C VAL A 202 -5.01 12.60 6.53
N HIS A 203 -4.73 11.35 6.18
CA HIS A 203 -3.42 10.91 5.70
C HIS A 203 -3.49 10.03 4.46
N GLY A 204 -4.49 10.22 3.61
CA GLY A 204 -4.67 9.44 2.38
C GLY A 204 -6.13 9.28 1.98
N PRO A 205 -6.42 8.41 1.01
CA PRO A 205 -7.74 8.19 0.46
C PRO A 205 -8.79 7.82 1.52
N ARG A 206 -9.94 8.47 1.50
CA ARG A 206 -11.09 8.09 2.34
C ARG A 206 -11.70 6.76 1.91
N THR A 207 -11.49 6.38 0.66
CA THR A 207 -11.98 5.10 0.15
C THR A 207 -10.83 4.28 -0.42
N LEU A 208 -10.71 3.06 0.09
CA LEU A 208 -9.86 2.00 -0.46
C LEU A 208 -10.78 0.94 -1.08
N GLU A 209 -10.53 0.58 -2.32
CA GLU A 209 -11.17 -0.55 -2.97
C GLU A 209 -10.10 -1.52 -3.48
N VAL A 210 -10.29 -2.80 -3.16
CA VAL A 210 -9.31 -3.85 -3.49
C VAL A 210 -9.94 -4.83 -4.46
N VAL A 211 -9.30 -5.02 -5.61
CA VAL A 211 -9.71 -6.03 -6.59
C VAL A 211 -8.76 -7.23 -6.47
N ILE A 212 -9.25 -8.34 -5.96
CA ILE A 212 -8.51 -9.59 -5.83
C ILE A 212 -8.69 -10.41 -7.12
N VAL A 213 -7.57 -10.68 -7.78
CA VAL A 213 -7.56 -11.33 -9.09
C VAL A 213 -7.16 -12.79 -8.95
N ASN A 214 -8.04 -13.67 -9.39
CA ASN A 214 -7.79 -15.10 -9.49
C ASN A 214 -7.10 -15.37 -10.83
N ARG A 215 -5.80 -15.73 -10.82
CA ARG A 215 -5.19 -16.34 -12.00
C ARG A 215 -5.74 -17.75 -12.10
N SER A 216 -6.45 -18.04 -13.19
CA SER A 216 -6.79 -19.44 -13.53
C SER A 216 -5.49 -20.24 -13.61
N ALA A 217 -5.46 -21.39 -12.93
CA ALA A 217 -4.34 -22.31 -12.98
C ALA A 217 -4.17 -22.87 -14.39
#